data_425e597583b50f8ef8c85c5c9d020edf
#
_entry.id   425e597583b50f8ef8c85c5c9d020edf
#
_cell.length_a   1.000
_cell.length_b   1.000
_cell.length_c   1.000
_cell.angle_alpha   90.00
_cell.angle_beta   90.00
_cell.angle_gamma   90.00
#
_symmetry.space_group_name_H-M   'P 1'
#
loop_
_entity.id
_entity.type
_entity.pdbx_description
1 polymer ?
#
loop_
_entity_poly.entity_id
_entity_poly.type
_entity_poly.pdbx_seq_one_letter_code
_entity_poly.pdbx_strand_id
1 'polypeptide(L)'
;IRRPPRSTPLYSSAASDVYKRQIVIPPPNVTGLLHMGHMLNNTLQDILVRRARMLGKNACWVPGTDHASIATEAKVVENLKKKGISKDDISRDEFLKYAWDWTDKYGGGILDQLKKLGCSCDWDRTKFTLDDDMYESVIIAFETLHEKGLIYRGNRMINWDPEAKTTVSDEEVNYVEEDSSLYYIKYLIEDSDIDLKIATTRPETLFGDTAICVNPNDDRYKKIIGKNAIVPICNRRVPIISDPYVDLEFGTGCLKVTPAPVSYTHLTLPTNREV
;
A
#
# COMPACT_ATOMS: atom_id res chain seq x y z
N ILE A 1 -6.42 -27.25 -31.77
CA ILE A 1 -7.04 -26.14 -31.01
C ILE A 1 -7.12 -24.95 -31.93
N ARG A 2 -8.32 -24.58 -32.42
CA ARG A 2 -8.49 -23.40 -33.29
C ARG A 2 -8.12 -22.16 -32.43
N ARG A 3 -7.19 -21.35 -32.96
CA ARG A 3 -6.93 -20.02 -32.40
C ARG A 3 -8.24 -19.23 -32.41
N PRO A 4 -8.58 -18.47 -31.37
CA PRO A 4 -9.69 -17.54 -31.46
C PRO A 4 -9.42 -16.57 -32.63
N PRO A 5 -10.45 -16.15 -33.38
CA PRO A 5 -10.28 -15.27 -34.52
C PRO A 5 -9.56 -13.99 -34.05
N ARG A 6 -8.51 -13.61 -34.81
CA ARG A 6 -7.82 -12.34 -34.66
C ARG A 6 -8.84 -11.21 -34.77
N SER A 7 -8.80 -10.32 -33.86
CA SER A 7 -9.50 -9.04 -33.88
C SER A 7 -11.04 -9.07 -33.98
N THR A 8 -11.67 -9.24 -32.84
CA THR A 8 -12.86 -8.43 -32.60
C THR A 8 -12.42 -7.30 -31.67
N PRO A 9 -12.59 -6.02 -32.00
CA PRO A 9 -12.35 -4.93 -31.07
C PRO A 9 -13.14 -5.19 -29.79
N LEU A 10 -12.58 -4.85 -28.64
CA LEU A 10 -13.21 -5.00 -27.31
C LEU A 10 -14.59 -4.31 -27.22
N TYR A 11 -15.01 -3.57 -28.25
CA TYR A 11 -16.21 -2.73 -28.30
C TYR A 11 -17.21 -3.11 -29.39
N SER A 12 -17.06 -4.26 -30.05
CA SER A 12 -18.06 -4.65 -31.05
C SER A 12 -19.34 -5.13 -30.39
N SER A 13 -20.38 -4.30 -30.42
CA SER A 13 -21.74 -4.63 -29.99
C SER A 13 -22.40 -5.76 -30.81
N ALA A 14 -21.83 -6.16 -31.95
CA ALA A 14 -22.36 -7.17 -32.84
C ALA A 14 -22.10 -8.63 -32.41
N ALA A 15 -21.44 -8.86 -31.28
CA ALA A 15 -21.13 -10.20 -30.77
C ALA A 15 -21.93 -10.55 -29.50
N SER A 16 -23.16 -10.07 -29.38
CA SER A 16 -23.99 -10.19 -28.19
C SER A 16 -24.39 -11.63 -27.81
N ASP A 17 -24.30 -12.58 -28.75
CA ASP A 17 -24.84 -13.94 -28.52
C ASP A 17 -23.79 -15.03 -28.29
N VAL A 18 -22.49 -14.69 -28.30
CA VAL A 18 -21.44 -15.64 -27.95
C VAL A 18 -21.04 -15.44 -26.50
N TYR A 19 -21.22 -16.47 -25.68
CA TYR A 19 -20.73 -16.47 -24.28
C TYR A 19 -19.23 -16.18 -24.25
N LYS A 20 -18.88 -14.97 -23.94
CA LYS A 20 -17.49 -14.53 -23.77
C LYS A 20 -17.02 -14.88 -22.37
N ARG A 21 -15.87 -15.53 -22.26
CA ARG A 21 -15.14 -15.71 -21.01
C ARG A 21 -13.78 -15.05 -21.16
N GLN A 22 -13.55 -14.00 -20.38
CA GLN A 22 -12.26 -13.33 -20.33
C GLN A 22 -11.62 -13.57 -18.96
N ILE A 23 -10.33 -13.80 -18.97
CA ILE A 23 -9.51 -13.90 -17.77
C ILE A 23 -8.25 -13.10 -18.06
N VAL A 24 -7.89 -12.20 -17.13
CA VAL A 24 -6.58 -11.55 -17.08
C VAL A 24 -5.78 -12.33 -16.06
N ILE A 25 -4.57 -12.74 -16.43
CA ILE A 25 -3.67 -13.40 -15.50
C ILE A 25 -3.39 -12.44 -14.34
N PRO A 26 -3.31 -12.87 -13.06
CA PRO A 26 -2.64 -12.09 -12.05
C PRO A 26 -1.17 -11.94 -12.49
N PRO A 27 -0.74 -10.76 -12.93
CA PRO A 27 0.55 -10.63 -13.59
C PRO A 27 1.67 -10.85 -12.57
N PRO A 28 2.58 -11.81 -12.78
CA PRO A 28 3.70 -12.01 -11.90
C PRO A 28 4.63 -10.80 -11.87
N ASN A 29 5.12 -10.48 -10.67
CA ASN A 29 6.12 -9.43 -10.47
C ASN A 29 7.45 -9.80 -11.14
N VAL A 30 8.14 -8.84 -11.74
CA VAL A 30 9.44 -9.04 -12.41
C VAL A 30 10.59 -9.15 -11.40
N THR A 31 10.38 -9.90 -10.32
CA THR A 31 11.34 -10.04 -9.21
C THR A 31 12.26 -11.25 -9.35
N GLY A 32 11.94 -12.17 -10.27
CA GLY A 32 12.74 -13.38 -10.48
C GLY A 32 11.97 -14.49 -11.21
N LEU A 33 12.29 -15.73 -10.87
CA LEU A 33 11.65 -16.91 -11.46
C LEU A 33 10.31 -17.21 -10.78
N LEU A 34 9.41 -17.88 -11.51
CA LEU A 34 8.16 -18.35 -10.96
C LEU A 34 8.39 -19.45 -9.90
N HIS A 35 7.58 -19.46 -8.86
CA HIS A 35 7.56 -20.48 -7.81
C HIS A 35 6.26 -21.30 -7.86
N MET A 36 6.15 -22.34 -7.03
CA MET A 36 5.02 -23.27 -7.03
C MET A 36 3.64 -22.60 -6.87
N GLY A 37 3.56 -21.50 -6.11
CA GLY A 37 2.31 -20.73 -5.98
C GLY A 37 1.84 -20.14 -7.31
N HIS A 38 2.74 -19.62 -8.12
CA HIS A 38 2.42 -19.15 -9.47
C HIS A 38 1.96 -20.31 -10.37
N MET A 39 2.64 -21.46 -10.28
CA MET A 39 2.28 -22.66 -11.07
C MET A 39 0.88 -23.14 -10.72
N LEU A 40 0.55 -23.25 -9.44
CA LEU A 40 -0.78 -23.67 -8.99
C LEU A 40 -1.85 -22.71 -9.48
N ASN A 41 -1.66 -21.41 -9.28
CA ASN A 41 -2.62 -20.39 -9.70
C ASN A 41 -2.88 -20.44 -11.21
N ASN A 42 -1.83 -20.46 -12.01
CA ASN A 42 -1.95 -20.50 -13.47
C ASN A 42 -2.53 -21.82 -13.98
N THR A 43 -2.21 -22.93 -13.36
CA THR A 43 -2.79 -24.23 -13.72
C THR A 43 -4.30 -24.24 -13.48
N LEU A 44 -4.80 -23.72 -12.36
CA LEU A 44 -6.22 -23.62 -12.09
C LEU A 44 -6.95 -22.75 -13.13
N GLN A 45 -6.36 -21.61 -13.50
CA GLN A 45 -6.92 -20.75 -14.54
C GLN A 45 -6.92 -21.46 -15.89
N ASP A 46 -5.84 -22.14 -16.27
CA ASP A 46 -5.74 -22.86 -17.54
C ASP A 46 -6.79 -23.97 -17.67
N ILE A 47 -7.02 -24.73 -16.60
CA ILE A 47 -8.09 -25.74 -16.56
C ILE A 47 -9.45 -25.11 -16.85
N LEU A 48 -9.76 -23.98 -16.20
CA LEU A 48 -11.05 -23.30 -16.38
C LEU A 48 -11.19 -22.72 -17.80
N VAL A 49 -10.12 -22.17 -18.35
CA VAL A 49 -10.09 -21.63 -19.73
C VAL A 49 -10.27 -22.74 -20.75
N ARG A 50 -9.54 -23.86 -20.59
CA ARG A 50 -9.67 -25.03 -21.49
C ARG A 50 -11.07 -25.62 -21.42
N ARG A 51 -11.62 -25.78 -20.21
CA ARG A 51 -13.00 -26.23 -20.03
C ARG A 51 -14.00 -25.31 -20.72
N ALA A 52 -13.85 -23.98 -20.58
CA ALA A 52 -14.73 -23.03 -21.27
C ALA A 52 -14.67 -23.17 -22.78
N ARG A 53 -13.47 -23.34 -23.35
CA ARG A 53 -13.28 -23.58 -24.80
C ARG A 53 -13.91 -24.90 -25.26
N MET A 54 -13.77 -25.96 -24.46
CA MET A 54 -14.42 -27.27 -24.74
C MET A 54 -15.93 -27.16 -24.73
N LEU A 55 -16.51 -26.27 -23.93
CA LEU A 55 -17.95 -25.96 -23.89
C LEU A 55 -18.38 -24.99 -25.01
N GLY A 56 -17.54 -24.71 -26.00
CA GLY A 56 -17.87 -23.84 -27.13
C GLY A 56 -17.82 -22.33 -26.81
N LYS A 57 -17.38 -21.94 -25.61
CA LYS A 57 -17.27 -20.53 -25.25
C LYS A 57 -16.05 -19.87 -25.92
N ASN A 58 -16.20 -18.62 -26.34
CA ASN A 58 -15.07 -17.81 -26.76
C ASN A 58 -14.31 -17.34 -25.50
N ALA A 59 -13.24 -18.05 -25.15
CA ALA A 59 -12.44 -17.78 -23.97
C ALA A 59 -11.11 -17.16 -24.33
N CYS A 60 -10.87 -15.94 -23.81
CA CYS A 60 -9.62 -15.22 -23.93
C CYS A 60 -8.94 -15.18 -22.56
N TRP A 61 -7.67 -15.58 -22.51
CA TRP A 61 -6.83 -15.50 -21.31
C TRP A 61 -5.57 -14.68 -21.64
N VAL A 62 -5.53 -13.47 -21.12
CA VAL A 62 -4.47 -12.50 -21.43
C VAL A 62 -3.31 -12.68 -20.46
N PRO A 63 -2.09 -12.98 -20.95
CA PRO A 63 -0.90 -13.05 -20.13
C PRO A 63 -0.29 -11.67 -19.94
N GLY A 64 0.55 -11.53 -18.90
CA GLY A 64 1.29 -10.31 -18.65
C GLY A 64 2.26 -10.44 -17.49
N THR A 65 3.01 -9.37 -17.26
CA THR A 65 3.94 -9.22 -16.14
C THR A 65 3.73 -7.87 -15.47
N ASP A 66 4.03 -7.81 -14.16
CA ASP A 66 3.91 -6.60 -13.36
C ASP A 66 5.30 -6.03 -13.05
N HIS A 67 5.43 -4.70 -13.20
CA HIS A 67 6.66 -3.98 -12.86
C HIS A 67 6.94 -4.00 -11.36
N ALA A 68 5.91 -4.09 -10.49
CA ALA A 68 5.99 -4.23 -9.03
C ALA A 68 7.10 -3.36 -8.40
N SER A 69 6.99 -2.03 -8.56
CA SER A 69 8.10 -1.06 -8.43
C SER A 69 8.98 -1.28 -7.19
N ILE A 70 8.42 -1.37 -5.98
CA ILE A 70 9.19 -1.53 -4.73
C ILE A 70 9.94 -2.86 -4.70
N ALA A 71 9.27 -3.95 -5.02
CA ALA A 71 9.88 -5.28 -4.99
C ALA A 71 10.97 -5.45 -6.07
N THR A 72 10.75 -4.92 -7.27
CA THR A 72 11.73 -4.91 -8.35
C THR A 72 12.91 -4.01 -8.01
N GLU A 73 12.66 -2.82 -7.47
CA GLU A 73 13.71 -1.91 -7.01
C GLU A 73 14.61 -2.56 -5.96
N ALA A 74 14.04 -3.22 -4.95
CA ALA A 74 14.79 -3.93 -3.93
C ALA A 74 15.74 -4.98 -4.54
N LYS A 75 15.27 -5.72 -5.56
CA LYS A 75 16.11 -6.71 -6.28
C LYS A 75 17.20 -6.06 -7.11
N VAL A 76 16.93 -4.95 -7.76
CA VAL A 76 17.94 -4.19 -8.50
C VAL A 76 19.01 -3.64 -7.55
N VAL A 77 18.59 -3.04 -6.42
CA VAL A 77 19.52 -2.54 -5.38
C VAL A 77 20.37 -3.66 -4.80
N GLU A 78 19.79 -4.83 -4.49
CA GLU A 78 20.54 -6.01 -4.04
C GLU A 78 21.60 -6.43 -5.06
N ASN A 79 21.25 -6.44 -6.35
CA ASN A 79 22.18 -6.77 -7.44
C ASN A 79 23.28 -5.73 -7.59
N LEU A 80 22.97 -4.44 -7.45
CA LEU A 80 23.98 -3.35 -7.48
C LEU A 80 24.94 -3.48 -6.30
N LYS A 81 24.45 -3.72 -5.08
CA LYS A 81 25.28 -3.97 -3.89
C LYS A 81 26.27 -5.12 -4.11
N LYS A 82 25.85 -6.21 -4.78
CA LYS A 82 26.75 -7.33 -5.14
C LYS A 82 27.86 -6.93 -6.11
N LYS A 83 27.63 -5.86 -6.91
CA LYS A 83 28.62 -5.27 -7.81
C LYS A 83 29.44 -4.16 -7.16
N GLY A 84 29.23 -3.88 -5.87
CA GLY A 84 29.90 -2.80 -5.13
C GLY A 84 29.38 -1.39 -5.46
N ILE A 85 28.19 -1.28 -6.05
CA ILE A 85 27.58 0.00 -6.42
C ILE A 85 26.48 0.34 -5.41
N SER A 86 26.56 1.53 -4.80
CA SER A 86 25.47 2.05 -3.97
C SER A 86 24.45 2.79 -4.85
N LYS A 87 23.16 2.67 -4.52
CA LYS A 87 22.11 3.43 -5.20
C LYS A 87 22.29 4.95 -5.04
N ASP A 88 22.83 5.38 -3.90
CA ASP A 88 23.07 6.80 -3.59
C ASP A 88 24.23 7.41 -4.42
N ASP A 89 25.08 6.56 -5.02
CA ASP A 89 26.25 6.99 -5.82
C ASP A 89 25.93 7.14 -7.31
N ILE A 90 24.72 6.75 -7.75
CA ILE A 90 24.33 6.79 -9.16
C ILE A 90 23.13 7.71 -9.37
N SER A 91 23.05 8.28 -10.58
CA SER A 91 21.91 9.11 -10.97
C SER A 91 20.63 8.28 -11.16
N ARG A 92 19.47 8.95 -11.13
CA ARG A 92 18.17 8.31 -11.42
C ARG A 92 18.17 7.64 -12.79
N ASP A 93 18.74 8.29 -13.79
CA ASP A 93 18.74 7.76 -15.17
C ASP A 93 19.62 6.52 -15.30
N GLU A 94 20.73 6.46 -14.59
CA GLU A 94 21.56 5.27 -14.50
C GLU A 94 20.85 4.13 -13.77
N PHE A 95 20.19 4.44 -12.66
CA PHE A 95 19.38 3.45 -11.95
C PHE A 95 18.28 2.87 -12.82
N LEU A 96 17.58 3.70 -13.58
CA LEU A 96 16.52 3.26 -14.52
C LEU A 96 17.07 2.31 -15.59
N LYS A 97 18.29 2.50 -16.09
CA LYS A 97 18.90 1.54 -17.02
C LYS A 97 19.06 0.17 -16.39
N TYR A 98 19.55 0.10 -15.15
CA TYR A 98 19.65 -1.17 -14.42
C TYR A 98 18.28 -1.80 -14.17
N ALA A 99 17.26 -1.00 -13.89
CA ALA A 99 15.90 -1.48 -13.68
C ALA A 99 15.28 -2.05 -14.98
N TRP A 100 15.49 -1.40 -16.13
CA TRP A 100 15.05 -1.90 -17.41
C TRP A 100 15.80 -3.17 -17.84
N ASP A 101 17.13 -3.22 -17.68
CA ASP A 101 17.93 -4.43 -17.94
C ASP A 101 17.44 -5.61 -17.11
N TRP A 102 17.06 -5.34 -15.85
CA TRP A 102 16.47 -6.36 -14.97
C TRP A 102 15.11 -6.84 -15.48
N THR A 103 14.25 -5.91 -15.88
CA THR A 103 12.91 -6.19 -16.39
C THR A 103 12.96 -6.99 -17.67
N ASP A 104 13.83 -6.64 -18.60
CA ASP A 104 14.01 -7.38 -19.86
C ASP A 104 14.49 -8.81 -19.60
N LYS A 105 15.44 -8.97 -18.69
CA LYS A 105 15.98 -10.28 -18.35
C LYS A 105 14.95 -11.21 -17.70
N TYR A 106 14.22 -10.71 -16.71
CA TYR A 106 13.32 -11.56 -15.91
C TYR A 106 11.89 -11.60 -16.45
N GLY A 107 11.40 -10.54 -17.05
CA GLY A 107 10.08 -10.52 -17.67
C GLY A 107 9.94 -11.54 -18.79
N GLY A 108 10.91 -11.59 -19.71
CA GLY A 108 10.96 -12.62 -20.74
C GLY A 108 11.04 -14.04 -20.17
N GLY A 109 11.87 -14.25 -19.14
CA GLY A 109 12.01 -15.54 -18.48
C GLY A 109 10.73 -16.06 -17.84
N ILE A 110 9.93 -15.16 -17.22
CA ILE A 110 8.61 -15.50 -16.65
C ILE A 110 7.64 -16.00 -17.71
N LEU A 111 7.55 -15.28 -18.83
CA LEU A 111 6.66 -15.66 -19.94
C LEU A 111 7.07 -17.00 -20.55
N ASP A 112 8.37 -17.26 -20.68
CA ASP A 112 8.88 -18.54 -21.16
C ASP A 112 8.59 -19.69 -20.20
N GLN A 113 8.63 -19.45 -18.89
CA GLN A 113 8.23 -20.46 -17.89
C GLN A 113 6.72 -20.77 -17.99
N LEU A 114 5.87 -19.77 -18.18
CA LEU A 114 4.43 -19.96 -18.40
C LEU A 114 4.14 -20.74 -19.68
N LYS A 115 4.89 -20.48 -20.76
CA LYS A 115 4.79 -21.25 -22.01
C LYS A 115 5.20 -22.71 -21.78
N LYS A 116 6.30 -22.95 -21.05
CA LYS A 116 6.77 -24.30 -20.70
C LYS A 116 5.78 -25.05 -19.81
N LEU A 117 5.10 -24.34 -18.91
CA LEU A 117 4.02 -24.90 -18.09
C LEU A 117 2.80 -25.32 -18.95
N GLY A 118 2.72 -24.86 -20.20
CA GLY A 118 1.65 -25.17 -21.13
C GLY A 118 0.42 -24.28 -21.00
N CYS A 119 0.55 -23.10 -20.38
CA CYS A 119 -0.54 -22.15 -20.23
C CYS A 119 -1.12 -21.77 -21.60
N SER A 120 -2.42 -21.93 -21.78
CA SER A 120 -3.11 -21.67 -23.05
C SER A 120 -3.53 -20.21 -23.22
N CYS A 121 -2.62 -19.29 -22.87
CA CYS A 121 -2.82 -17.86 -22.97
C CYS A 121 -2.89 -17.38 -24.43
N ASP A 122 -3.47 -16.22 -24.64
CA ASP A 122 -3.39 -15.46 -25.88
C ASP A 122 -2.08 -14.66 -25.89
N TRP A 123 -1.01 -15.29 -26.35
CA TRP A 123 0.35 -14.74 -26.30
C TRP A 123 0.53 -13.51 -27.20
N ASP A 124 -0.33 -13.33 -28.21
CA ASP A 124 -0.31 -12.16 -29.08
C ASP A 124 -0.80 -10.89 -28.34
N ARG A 125 -1.49 -11.06 -27.19
CA ARG A 125 -1.98 -10.00 -26.32
C ARG A 125 -1.19 -9.88 -25.02
N THR A 126 0.05 -10.35 -24.99
CA THR A 126 0.91 -10.19 -23.82
C THR A 126 1.04 -8.70 -23.47
N LYS A 127 0.89 -8.37 -22.17
CA LYS A 127 0.97 -7.00 -21.66
C LYS A 127 1.95 -6.91 -20.51
N PHE A 128 2.60 -5.78 -20.44
CA PHE A 128 3.38 -5.34 -19.30
C PHE A 128 2.68 -4.13 -18.66
N THR A 129 2.68 -4.02 -17.36
CA THR A 129 1.93 -2.97 -16.65
C THR A 129 2.41 -1.54 -16.93
N LEU A 130 3.62 -1.37 -17.52
CA LEU A 130 4.14 -0.07 -17.98
C LEU A 130 4.09 0.11 -19.51
N ASP A 131 3.38 -0.75 -20.25
CA ASP A 131 3.13 -0.50 -21.68
C ASP A 131 2.31 0.79 -21.86
N ASP A 132 2.57 1.52 -22.96
CA ASP A 132 1.96 2.84 -23.20
C ASP A 132 0.42 2.80 -23.19
N ASP A 133 -0.18 1.78 -23.80
CA ASP A 133 -1.64 1.63 -23.84
C ASP A 133 -2.24 1.25 -22.47
N MET A 134 -1.47 0.56 -21.63
CA MET A 134 -1.85 0.31 -20.24
C MET A 134 -1.80 1.60 -19.43
N TYR A 135 -0.76 2.41 -19.63
CA TYR A 135 -0.63 3.71 -18.98
C TYR A 135 -1.81 4.64 -19.30
N GLU A 136 -2.16 4.77 -20.59
CA GLU A 136 -3.33 5.57 -21.00
C GLU A 136 -4.63 5.08 -20.32
N SER A 137 -4.83 3.75 -20.29
CA SER A 137 -6.00 3.15 -19.66
C SER A 137 -6.08 3.46 -18.16
N VAL A 138 -4.95 3.46 -17.47
CA VAL A 138 -4.87 3.81 -16.03
C VAL A 138 -5.20 5.28 -15.81
N ILE A 139 -4.67 6.19 -16.65
CA ILE A 139 -4.96 7.63 -16.55
C ILE A 139 -6.45 7.90 -16.79
N ILE A 140 -7.05 7.32 -17.82
CA ILE A 140 -8.50 7.47 -18.10
C ILE A 140 -9.34 6.96 -16.92
N ALA A 141 -8.98 5.82 -16.35
CA ALA A 141 -9.68 5.29 -15.18
C ALA A 141 -9.55 6.22 -13.97
N PHE A 142 -8.35 6.75 -13.72
CA PHE A 142 -8.10 7.68 -12.63
C PHE A 142 -8.90 8.97 -12.78
N GLU A 143 -8.87 9.59 -13.97
CA GLU A 143 -9.63 10.80 -14.28
C GLU A 143 -11.15 10.57 -14.09
N THR A 144 -11.67 9.46 -14.62
CA THR A 144 -13.08 9.10 -14.49
C THR A 144 -13.49 8.94 -13.02
N LEU A 145 -12.66 8.32 -12.20
CA LEU A 145 -12.94 8.15 -10.78
C LEU A 145 -12.84 9.47 -10.02
N HIS A 146 -11.90 10.34 -10.40
CA HIS A 146 -11.79 11.68 -9.82
C HIS A 146 -13.01 12.55 -10.18
N GLU A 147 -13.46 12.55 -11.44
CA GLU A 147 -14.65 13.27 -11.89
C GLU A 147 -15.94 12.81 -11.15
N LYS A 148 -16.02 11.52 -10.82
CA LYS A 148 -17.10 10.96 -10.01
C LYS A 148 -16.98 11.25 -8.50
N GLY A 149 -15.93 11.94 -8.06
CA GLY A 149 -15.67 12.24 -6.66
C GLY A 149 -15.25 11.03 -5.81
N LEU A 150 -14.92 9.89 -6.45
CA LEU A 150 -14.46 8.67 -5.76
C LEU A 150 -12.98 8.69 -5.39
N ILE A 151 -12.21 9.54 -6.06
CA ILE A 151 -10.80 9.80 -5.75
C ILE A 151 -10.67 11.27 -5.36
N TYR A 152 -10.01 11.53 -4.25
CA TYR A 152 -9.74 12.88 -3.76
C TYR A 152 -8.35 12.94 -3.11
N ARG A 153 -7.77 14.13 -3.05
CA ARG A 153 -6.51 14.36 -2.35
C ARG A 153 -6.77 14.58 -0.87
N GLY A 154 -6.13 13.77 -0.02
CA GLY A 154 -6.26 13.87 1.43
C GLY A 154 -5.03 13.35 2.15
N ASN A 155 -4.92 13.69 3.44
CA ASN A 155 -3.89 13.12 4.30
C ASN A 155 -4.37 11.77 4.84
N ARG A 156 -3.51 10.78 4.79
CA ARG A 156 -3.75 9.44 5.35
C ARG A 156 -2.56 9.01 6.18
N MET A 157 -2.82 8.18 7.18
CA MET A 157 -1.77 7.46 7.89
C MET A 157 -1.14 6.41 6.99
N ILE A 158 0.16 6.27 7.10
CA ILE A 158 0.94 5.28 6.37
C ILE A 158 1.98 4.68 7.31
N ASN A 159 2.33 3.43 7.06
CA ASN A 159 3.56 2.86 7.61
C ASN A 159 4.72 3.34 6.73
N TRP A 160 5.76 3.85 7.34
CA TRP A 160 6.92 4.40 6.65
C TRP A 160 8.19 3.69 7.07
N ASP A 161 8.92 3.15 6.10
CA ASP A 161 10.26 2.61 6.32
C ASP A 161 11.32 3.70 6.07
N PRO A 162 12.02 4.18 7.10
CA PRO A 162 13.01 5.24 6.97
C PRO A 162 14.30 4.80 6.26
N GLU A 163 14.62 3.50 6.26
CA GLU A 163 15.79 2.95 5.55
C GLU A 163 15.49 2.84 4.05
N ALA A 164 14.38 2.25 3.70
CA ALA A 164 13.94 2.14 2.30
C ALA A 164 13.38 3.45 1.75
N LYS A 165 13.09 4.45 2.61
CA LYS A 165 12.50 5.75 2.26
C LYS A 165 11.20 5.60 1.45
N THR A 166 10.36 4.67 1.86
CA THR A 166 9.09 4.35 1.19
C THR A 166 7.99 3.98 2.17
N THR A 167 6.76 3.97 1.68
CA THR A 167 5.61 3.42 2.38
C THR A 167 5.60 1.89 2.26
N VAL A 168 5.13 1.22 3.31
CA VAL A 168 4.91 -0.23 3.33
C VAL A 168 3.46 -0.52 3.68
N SER A 169 2.94 -1.64 3.18
CA SER A 169 1.58 -2.09 3.50
C SER A 169 1.51 -2.66 4.93
N ASP A 170 0.31 -2.77 5.47
CA ASP A 170 0.11 -3.33 6.80
C ASP A 170 0.58 -4.79 6.90
N GLU A 171 0.50 -5.54 5.80
CA GLU A 171 0.95 -6.92 5.70
C GLU A 171 2.48 -7.07 5.72
N GLU A 172 3.20 -6.00 5.39
CA GLU A 172 4.68 -5.97 5.40
C GLU A 172 5.25 -5.57 6.75
N VAL A 173 4.41 -5.08 7.67
CA VAL A 173 4.82 -4.67 9.01
C VAL A 173 4.94 -5.89 9.93
N ASN A 174 6.13 -6.11 10.47
CA ASN A 174 6.37 -7.13 11.47
C ASN A 174 6.29 -6.51 12.86
N TYR A 175 5.34 -6.97 13.66
CA TYR A 175 5.21 -6.55 15.05
C TYR A 175 6.14 -7.38 15.93
N VAL A 176 6.99 -6.69 16.68
CA VAL A 176 7.91 -7.31 17.64
C VAL A 176 7.56 -6.83 19.04
N GLU A 177 7.41 -7.76 19.96
CA GLU A 177 7.22 -7.43 21.37
C GLU A 177 8.57 -7.07 21.99
N GLU A 178 8.63 -5.91 22.62
CA GLU A 178 9.80 -5.41 23.32
C GLU A 178 9.45 -5.01 24.77
N ASP A 179 10.32 -5.34 25.69
CA ASP A 179 10.21 -4.86 27.07
C ASP A 179 10.44 -3.35 27.09
N SER A 180 9.43 -2.61 27.52
CA SER A 180 9.47 -1.16 27.57
C SER A 180 8.96 -0.63 28.92
N SER A 181 9.30 0.62 29.23
CA SER A 181 8.83 1.31 30.42
C SER A 181 7.71 2.28 30.08
N LEU A 182 6.70 2.36 30.94
CA LEU A 182 5.64 3.34 30.82
C LEU A 182 6.00 4.57 31.66
N TYR A 183 6.19 5.70 30.98
CA TYR A 183 6.55 6.98 31.58
C TYR A 183 5.31 7.83 31.81
N TYR A 184 5.21 8.48 32.96
CA TYR A 184 4.11 9.37 33.27
C TYR A 184 4.58 10.82 33.20
N ILE A 185 3.99 11.59 32.29
CA ILE A 185 4.32 12.99 32.07
C ILE A 185 3.15 13.84 32.58
N LYS A 186 3.47 14.92 33.26
CA LYS A 186 2.51 15.89 33.78
C LYS A 186 2.37 17.07 32.86
N TYR A 187 1.15 17.33 32.38
CA TYR A 187 0.78 18.50 31.61
C TYR A 187 -0.05 19.43 32.47
N LEU A 188 0.25 20.71 32.47
CA LEU A 188 -0.57 21.72 33.12
C LEU A 188 -1.72 22.10 32.18
N ILE A 189 -2.89 22.35 32.74
CA ILE A 189 -4.03 22.83 31.99
C ILE A 189 -4.13 24.34 32.21
N GLU A 190 -4.26 25.09 31.11
CA GLU A 190 -4.41 26.54 31.14
C GLU A 190 -5.68 26.91 31.95
N ASP A 191 -5.57 27.89 32.80
CA ASP A 191 -6.66 28.37 33.69
C ASP A 191 -7.33 27.27 34.54
N SER A 192 -6.51 26.32 35.05
CA SER A 192 -7.00 25.27 35.91
C SER A 192 -5.89 24.76 36.86
N ASP A 193 -6.26 24.46 38.08
CA ASP A 193 -5.36 23.81 39.03
C ASP A 193 -5.27 22.29 38.81
N ILE A 194 -5.90 21.77 37.75
CA ILE A 194 -5.92 20.36 37.44
C ILE A 194 -4.69 20.00 36.63
N ASP A 195 -3.94 19.03 37.10
CA ASP A 195 -2.83 18.41 36.38
C ASP A 195 -3.31 17.21 35.58
N LEU A 196 -2.93 17.15 34.30
CA LEU A 196 -3.22 16.04 33.45
C LEU A 196 -1.98 15.12 33.37
N LYS A 197 -2.12 13.86 33.82
CA LYS A 197 -1.05 12.86 33.69
C LYS A 197 -1.27 12.05 32.43
N ILE A 198 -0.25 11.95 31.61
CA ILE A 198 -0.25 11.15 30.37
C ILE A 198 0.78 10.03 30.52
N ALA A 199 0.35 8.81 30.22
CA ALA A 199 1.22 7.65 30.16
C ALA A 199 1.71 7.44 28.72
N THR A 200 3.03 7.28 28.54
CA THR A 200 3.63 7.03 27.23
C THR A 200 4.84 6.13 27.34
N THR A 201 5.05 5.27 26.35
CA THR A 201 6.28 4.48 26.20
C THR A 201 7.41 5.27 25.54
N ARG A 202 7.08 6.42 24.93
CA ARG A 202 8.01 7.25 24.14
C ARG A 202 8.01 8.70 24.60
N PRO A 203 8.64 9.00 25.74
CA PRO A 203 8.66 10.36 26.30
C PRO A 203 9.40 11.38 25.41
N GLU A 204 10.35 10.93 24.60
CA GLU A 204 11.13 11.76 23.69
C GLU A 204 10.28 12.45 22.62
N THR A 205 9.11 11.90 22.29
CA THR A 205 8.20 12.48 21.28
C THR A 205 7.38 13.67 21.79
N LEU A 206 7.53 14.04 23.06
CA LEU A 206 6.89 15.18 23.70
C LEU A 206 6.96 16.47 22.88
N PHE A 207 8.12 16.74 22.28
CA PHE A 207 8.35 17.95 21.51
C PHE A 207 7.53 18.02 20.22
N GLY A 208 7.00 16.90 19.76
CA GLY A 208 6.14 16.79 18.57
C GLY A 208 4.63 16.81 18.89
N ASP A 209 4.23 16.90 20.16
CA ASP A 209 2.81 16.83 20.54
C ASP A 209 2.02 18.00 19.96
N THR A 210 0.89 17.73 19.35
CA THR A 210 0.00 18.75 18.76
C THR A 210 -1.37 18.82 19.42
N ALA A 211 -1.77 17.78 20.14
CA ALA A 211 -3.00 17.74 20.92
C ALA A 211 -2.88 16.70 22.04
N ILE A 212 -3.79 16.79 22.98
CA ILE A 212 -4.08 15.72 23.93
C ILE A 212 -5.49 15.22 23.64
N CYS A 213 -5.69 13.91 23.59
CA CYS A 213 -6.97 13.30 23.31
C CYS A 213 -7.48 12.54 24.52
N VAL A 214 -8.75 12.68 24.83
CA VAL A 214 -9.46 11.98 25.92
C VAL A 214 -10.73 11.34 25.37
N ASN A 215 -11.23 10.31 26.05
CA ASN A 215 -12.50 9.72 25.63
C ASN A 215 -13.68 10.61 26.03
N PRO A 216 -14.66 10.91 25.15
CA PRO A 216 -15.81 11.75 25.44
C PRO A 216 -16.71 11.15 26.54
N ASN A 217 -16.66 9.84 26.76
CA ASN A 217 -17.42 9.13 27.78
C ASN A 217 -16.70 9.07 29.15
N ASP A 218 -15.48 9.59 29.25
CA ASP A 218 -14.71 9.61 30.49
C ASP A 218 -15.08 10.82 31.35
N ASP A 219 -15.82 10.57 32.42
CA ASP A 219 -16.27 11.61 33.35
C ASP A 219 -15.12 12.37 34.01
N ARG A 220 -13.95 11.76 34.11
CA ARG A 220 -12.74 12.39 34.71
C ARG A 220 -12.29 13.61 33.94
N TYR A 221 -12.49 13.60 32.61
CA TYR A 221 -11.92 14.59 31.72
C TYR A 221 -12.93 15.47 30.98
N LYS A 222 -14.24 15.24 31.12
CA LYS A 222 -15.30 16.03 30.45
C LYS A 222 -15.15 17.54 30.64
N LYS A 223 -14.71 17.98 31.81
CA LYS A 223 -14.58 19.42 32.13
C LYS A 223 -13.39 20.12 31.48
N ILE A 224 -12.46 19.36 30.95
CA ILE A 224 -11.22 19.90 30.36
C ILE A 224 -11.21 19.81 28.82
N ILE A 225 -12.18 19.14 28.22
CA ILE A 225 -12.33 19.06 26.75
C ILE A 225 -12.52 20.50 26.22
N GLY A 226 -11.76 20.85 25.18
CA GLY A 226 -11.77 22.18 24.57
C GLY A 226 -10.86 23.21 25.24
N LYS A 227 -10.25 22.89 26.38
CA LYS A 227 -9.18 23.71 26.99
C LYS A 227 -7.83 23.45 26.33
N ASN A 228 -6.84 24.24 26.70
CA ASN A 228 -5.46 24.03 26.30
C ASN A 228 -4.65 23.38 27.42
N ALA A 229 -3.77 22.46 27.03
CA ALA A 229 -2.73 21.94 27.89
C ALA A 229 -1.38 22.53 27.51
N ILE A 230 -0.47 22.64 28.48
CA ILE A 230 0.86 23.16 28.29
C ILE A 230 1.82 21.97 28.23
N VAL A 231 2.49 21.82 27.09
CA VAL A 231 3.51 20.78 26.91
C VAL A 231 4.71 21.13 27.79
N PRO A 232 5.13 20.21 28.67
CA PRO A 232 6.29 20.46 29.56
C PRO A 232 7.56 20.79 28.76
N ILE A 233 8.51 21.44 29.42
CA ILE A 233 9.81 21.83 28.87
C ILE A 233 9.70 22.92 27.80
N CYS A 234 8.93 22.73 26.73
CA CYS A 234 8.80 23.70 25.63
C CYS A 234 7.70 24.75 25.85
N ASN A 235 6.86 24.61 26.89
CA ASN A 235 5.78 25.52 27.25
C ASN A 235 4.80 25.84 26.10
N ARG A 236 4.68 24.95 25.15
CA ARG A 236 3.77 25.11 24.01
C ARG A 236 2.35 24.73 24.39
N ARG A 237 1.40 25.51 23.92
CA ARG A 237 -0.03 25.24 24.09
C ARG A 237 -0.52 24.24 23.07
N VAL A 238 -1.27 23.25 23.48
CA VAL A 238 -1.92 22.25 22.63
C VAL A 238 -3.37 22.04 23.08
N PRO A 239 -4.33 21.90 22.16
CA PRO A 239 -5.73 21.69 22.51
C PRO A 239 -5.96 20.31 23.15
N ILE A 240 -6.92 20.25 24.06
CA ILE A 240 -7.48 19.00 24.57
C ILE A 240 -8.73 18.68 23.76
N ILE A 241 -8.66 17.62 22.99
CA ILE A 241 -9.72 17.13 22.11
C ILE A 241 -10.32 15.83 22.64
N SER A 242 -11.42 15.40 22.06
CA SER A 242 -12.07 14.15 22.45
C SER A 242 -12.28 13.21 21.26
N ASP A 243 -12.01 11.93 21.47
CA ASP A 243 -12.24 10.87 20.50
C ASP A 243 -12.56 9.55 21.22
N PRO A 244 -13.58 8.79 20.77
CA PRO A 244 -13.91 7.49 21.32
C PRO A 244 -12.81 6.42 21.11
N TYR A 245 -11.82 6.69 20.28
CA TYR A 245 -10.66 5.83 20.09
C TYR A 245 -9.81 5.64 21.36
N VAL A 246 -9.82 6.64 22.26
CA VAL A 246 -9.02 6.58 23.48
C VAL A 246 -9.58 5.53 24.42
N ASP A 247 -8.77 4.54 24.79
CA ASP A 247 -9.11 3.50 25.74
C ASP A 247 -9.19 4.11 27.16
N LEU A 248 -10.30 3.86 27.85
CA LEU A 248 -10.57 4.36 29.19
C LEU A 248 -9.69 3.72 30.27
N GLU A 249 -9.24 2.48 30.04
CA GLU A 249 -8.51 1.66 31.01
C GLU A 249 -7.01 1.63 30.76
N PHE A 250 -6.57 1.98 29.52
CA PHE A 250 -5.15 1.99 29.22
C PHE A 250 -4.44 3.22 29.79
N GLY A 251 -3.41 2.99 30.59
CA GLY A 251 -2.58 4.04 31.17
C GLY A 251 -3.36 4.98 32.08
N THR A 252 -3.55 6.21 31.65
CA THR A 252 -4.32 7.23 32.37
C THR A 252 -5.67 7.55 31.73
N GLY A 253 -6.00 6.94 30.60
CA GLY A 253 -7.15 7.33 29.79
C GLY A 253 -6.95 8.63 29.00
N CYS A 254 -5.71 9.12 28.94
CA CYS A 254 -5.31 10.30 28.17
C CYS A 254 -4.22 9.94 27.19
N LEU A 255 -4.40 10.32 25.93
CA LEU A 255 -3.46 10.08 24.86
C LEU A 255 -2.84 11.38 24.36
N LYS A 256 -1.51 11.45 24.28
CA LYS A 256 -0.83 12.54 23.58
C LYS A 256 -0.83 12.25 22.07
N VAL A 257 -1.11 13.25 21.27
CA VAL A 257 -1.15 13.15 19.81
C VAL A 257 0.11 13.79 19.23
N THR A 258 0.92 12.95 18.59
CA THR A 258 2.18 13.35 17.96
C THR A 258 2.15 12.95 16.48
N PRO A 259 1.65 13.81 15.56
CA PRO A 259 1.37 13.42 14.17
C PRO A 259 2.60 13.30 13.27
N ALA A 260 3.77 13.74 13.70
CA ALA A 260 5.04 13.55 13.02
C ALA A 260 6.17 13.91 13.98
N PRO A 261 7.28 13.33 13.93
CA PRO A 261 7.99 12.45 13.03
C PRO A 261 8.39 11.15 13.74
N VAL A 262 7.49 10.25 13.83
CA VAL A 262 7.84 8.93 14.33
C VAL A 262 7.80 7.99 13.14
N SER A 263 8.82 7.25 12.97
CA SER A 263 9.04 6.37 11.84
C SER A 263 8.00 5.24 11.70
N TYR A 264 7.00 5.18 12.57
CA TYR A 264 5.92 4.20 12.55
C TYR A 264 4.81 4.65 13.50
N THR A 265 3.59 4.26 13.21
CA THR A 265 2.35 4.54 13.94
C THR A 265 2.06 6.01 14.23
N HIS A 266 1.37 6.63 13.31
CA HIS A 266 0.75 7.92 13.52
C HIS A 266 -0.72 7.72 13.83
N LEU A 267 -1.15 8.10 15.02
CA LEU A 267 -2.53 8.41 15.24
C LEU A 267 -2.81 9.75 14.57
N THR A 268 -3.35 9.72 13.37
CA THR A 268 -4.14 10.84 12.91
C THR A 268 -5.51 10.69 13.53
N LEU A 269 -6.06 11.77 14.00
CA LEU A 269 -7.47 11.82 14.33
C LEU A 269 -8.27 11.25 13.16
N PRO A 270 -9.29 10.43 13.41
CA PRO A 270 -10.16 9.93 12.37
C PRO A 270 -10.93 11.11 11.78
N THR A 271 -10.30 11.82 10.87
CA THR A 271 -10.98 12.68 9.96
C THR A 271 -11.51 11.79 8.88
N ASN A 272 -12.78 11.50 8.97
CA ASN A 272 -13.61 10.79 8.01
C ASN A 272 -13.71 9.28 8.21
N ARG A 273 -14.61 8.96 9.12
CA ARG A 273 -15.61 7.94 8.84
C ARG A 273 -16.54 8.52 7.79
N GLU A 274 -16.30 8.22 6.57
CA GLU A 274 -17.26 8.21 5.49
C GLU A 274 -16.53 7.58 4.29
N VAL A 275 -16.76 6.35 4.07
CA VAL A 275 -17.70 5.64 3.19
C VAL A 275 -17.69 4.19 3.59
#